data_975806728fb46a9125095947bb4cf2e9
#
_entry.id   975806728fb46a9125095947bb4cf2e9
#
_cell.length_a   1.000
_cell.length_b   1.000
_cell.length_c   1.000
_cell.angle_alpha   90.00
_cell.angle_beta   90.00
_cell.angle_gamma   90.00
#
_symmetry.space_group_name_H-M   'P 1'
#
loop_
_entity.id
_entity.type
_entity.pdbx_description
1 polymer ?
#
loop_
_entity_poly.entity_id
_entity_poly.type
_entity_poly.pdbx_seq_one_letter_code
_entity_poly.pdbx_strand_id
1 'polypeptide(L)'
;MKTLLKKILSPKLRRKVLNLLNRLWCAFCKCLPLQNRVLFYTIRANGKLADNSKAVYDALDTKKVIFAHMLPHSIKIKPLAYYYLLTSKVIVTDDYLRYMRAVKLRPEQKLIQIWHACGAFKKFGLDAPSQITREEEIATHSQYTAVAVTSENCKKFYAGAFGVSEDICLPLGLPRTDSLISGKDTMREKVLSSHPEFADKKLYLYCPTFREEEGKQIEFDSGIDWNKLSASLADDEIFIIRRHPIMKYSLFNKEYKNIIDLSSESTLELTAASSAIITDYSSVIYDACLMDVPCVFYCPDIGKYERGFYLDFPDGLPGEMTTKSETLLDVIRNTVGSPDKEKTAKFKADQLSACDGHSAERIANIIKEWL
;
A
#
# COMPACT_ATOMS: atom_id res chain seq x y z
N MET A 1 37.57 9.89 0.67
CA MET A 1 36.99 11.07 1.33
C MET A 1 36.22 10.75 2.63
N LYS A 2 35.25 9.83 2.67
CA LYS A 2 34.48 9.49 3.91
C LYS A 2 35.35 8.96 5.06
N THR A 3 36.36 8.13 4.77
CA THR A 3 37.26 7.54 5.78
C THR A 3 38.21 8.57 6.36
N LEU A 4 38.67 9.52 5.56
CA LEU A 4 39.54 10.62 5.98
C LEU A 4 38.80 11.62 6.89
N LEU A 5 37.56 11.99 6.52
CA LEU A 5 36.71 12.88 7.32
C LEU A 5 36.29 12.26 8.66
N LYS A 6 36.19 10.92 8.74
CA LYS A 6 35.94 10.22 10.00
C LYS A 6 37.12 10.32 11.00
N LYS A 7 38.35 10.41 10.52
CA LYS A 7 39.56 10.48 11.35
C LYS A 7 39.86 11.88 11.88
N ILE A 8 39.42 12.92 11.17
CA ILE A 8 39.91 14.31 11.38
C ILE A 8 38.84 15.20 12.01
N LEU A 9 37.53 14.92 11.78
CA LEU A 9 36.43 15.81 12.23
C LEU A 9 35.53 15.16 13.25
N SER A 10 35.15 15.94 14.27
CA SER A 10 34.11 15.53 15.20
C SER A 10 32.79 15.20 14.48
N PRO A 11 31.94 14.31 15.01
CA PRO A 11 30.67 13.93 14.36
C PRO A 11 29.78 15.13 14.00
N LYS A 12 29.76 16.16 14.85
CA LYS A 12 28.98 17.40 14.65
C LYS A 12 29.54 18.25 13.50
N LEU A 13 30.88 18.41 13.44
CA LEU A 13 31.54 19.19 12.38
C LEU A 13 31.44 18.45 11.03
N ARG A 14 31.64 17.14 11.03
CA ARG A 14 31.47 16.31 9.85
C ARG A 14 30.04 16.42 9.25
N ARG A 15 29.00 16.44 10.11
CA ARG A 15 27.61 16.65 9.67
C ARG A 15 27.44 18.02 9.00
N LYS A 16 28.00 19.09 9.58
CA LYS A 16 27.96 20.44 9.00
C LYS A 16 28.63 20.49 7.64
N VAL A 17 29.85 19.92 7.52
CA VAL A 17 30.60 19.87 6.23
C VAL A 17 29.83 19.09 5.17
N LEU A 18 29.30 17.91 5.50
CA LEU A 18 28.50 17.11 4.56
C LEU A 18 27.23 17.84 4.12
N ASN A 19 26.56 18.56 5.01
CA ASN A 19 25.39 19.36 4.66
C ASN A 19 25.76 20.52 3.73
N LEU A 20 26.88 21.20 3.97
CA LEU A 20 27.36 22.25 3.10
C LEU A 20 27.69 21.71 1.70
N LEU A 21 28.42 20.60 1.61
CA LEU A 21 28.73 19.94 0.33
C LEU A 21 27.47 19.52 -0.43
N ASN A 22 26.48 18.99 0.26
CA ASN A 22 25.19 18.66 -0.35
C ASN A 22 24.47 19.90 -0.88
N ARG A 23 24.49 21.02 -0.14
CA ARG A 23 23.89 22.30 -0.59
C ARG A 23 24.59 22.83 -1.85
N LEU A 24 25.92 22.81 -1.88
CA LEU A 24 26.70 23.23 -3.04
C LEU A 24 26.42 22.32 -4.25
N TRP A 25 26.35 21.01 -4.04
CA TRP A 25 25.98 20.06 -5.09
C TRP A 25 24.57 20.29 -5.63
N CYS A 26 23.59 20.52 -4.75
CA CYS A 26 22.23 20.87 -5.17
C CYS A 26 22.18 22.18 -5.96
N ALA A 27 22.94 23.21 -5.53
CA ALA A 27 23.05 24.47 -6.26
C ALA A 27 23.63 24.25 -7.66
N PHE A 28 24.72 23.48 -7.77
CA PHE A 28 25.28 23.10 -9.06
C PHE A 28 24.28 22.35 -9.94
N CYS A 29 23.60 21.32 -9.41
CA CYS A 29 22.58 20.57 -10.16
C CYS A 29 21.46 21.47 -10.68
N LYS A 30 21.10 22.52 -9.95
CA LYS A 30 20.10 23.52 -10.38
C LYS A 30 20.59 24.41 -11.54
N CYS A 31 21.87 24.55 -11.75
CA CYS A 31 22.42 25.27 -12.90
C CYS A 31 22.42 24.43 -14.19
N LEU A 32 22.27 23.10 -14.07
CA LEU A 32 22.19 22.22 -15.23
C LEU A 32 20.81 22.32 -15.90
N PRO A 33 20.70 22.13 -17.23
CA PRO A 33 19.42 22.15 -17.91
C PRO A 33 18.50 21.02 -17.43
N LEU A 34 17.20 21.28 -17.35
CA LEU A 34 16.19 20.25 -17.14
C LEU A 34 16.21 19.28 -18.33
N GLN A 35 16.22 18.01 -18.02
CA GLN A 35 16.19 16.95 -19.03
C GLN A 35 14.76 16.45 -19.19
N ASN A 36 14.33 16.29 -20.43
CA ASN A 36 13.04 15.74 -20.78
C ASN A 36 13.00 14.22 -20.49
N ARG A 37 12.86 13.87 -19.22
CA ARG A 37 12.83 12.48 -18.73
C ARG A 37 11.98 12.38 -17.48
N VAL A 38 11.50 11.15 -17.21
CA VAL A 38 10.76 10.78 -16.00
C VAL A 38 11.71 10.07 -15.03
N LEU A 39 11.76 10.57 -13.80
CA LEU A 39 12.45 9.92 -12.70
C LEU A 39 11.43 9.13 -11.88
N PHE A 40 11.56 7.83 -11.82
CA PHE A 40 10.87 6.98 -10.86
C PHE A 40 11.68 6.88 -9.57
N TYR A 41 11.23 7.54 -8.53
CA TYR A 41 11.86 7.53 -7.22
C TYR A 41 11.03 6.73 -6.24
N THR A 42 11.50 5.54 -5.88
CA THR A 42 10.82 4.65 -4.91
C THR A 42 11.76 4.21 -3.80
N ILE A 43 11.21 4.04 -2.60
CA ILE A 43 11.91 3.46 -1.43
C ILE A 43 11.33 2.08 -1.07
N ARG A 44 10.41 1.58 -1.88
CA ARG A 44 9.70 0.30 -1.68
C ARG A 44 10.40 -0.84 -2.41
N ALA A 45 9.87 -2.06 -2.24
CA ALA A 45 10.26 -3.26 -2.97
C ALA A 45 11.78 -3.52 -3.03
N ASN A 46 12.47 -3.29 -1.90
CA ASN A 46 13.92 -3.54 -1.78
C ASN A 46 14.77 -2.83 -2.84
N GLY A 47 14.35 -1.63 -3.22
CA GLY A 47 15.07 -0.82 -4.19
C GLY A 47 14.88 -1.26 -5.64
N LYS A 48 13.86 -2.04 -5.94
CA LYS A 48 13.41 -2.39 -7.28
C LYS A 48 12.15 -1.61 -7.65
N LEU A 49 11.90 -1.49 -8.92
CA LEU A 49 10.62 -0.98 -9.40
C LEU A 49 9.57 -2.09 -9.27
N ALA A 50 8.49 -1.82 -8.57
CA ALA A 50 7.42 -2.78 -8.34
C ALA A 50 6.06 -2.08 -8.26
N ASP A 51 5.00 -2.86 -8.17
CA ASP A 51 3.63 -2.41 -7.95
C ASP A 51 3.23 -1.21 -8.83
N ASN A 52 2.73 -0.13 -8.24
CA ASN A 52 2.25 1.05 -8.94
C ASN A 52 3.31 1.71 -9.82
N SER A 53 4.52 1.86 -9.30
CA SER A 53 5.63 2.45 -10.05
C SER A 53 6.00 1.62 -11.28
N LYS A 54 5.95 0.29 -11.18
CA LYS A 54 6.22 -0.61 -12.31
C LYS A 54 5.15 -0.49 -13.39
N ALA A 55 3.87 -0.49 -12.99
CA ALA A 55 2.76 -0.37 -13.93
C ALA A 55 2.81 0.94 -14.73
N VAL A 56 3.06 2.09 -14.07
CA VAL A 56 3.24 3.38 -14.76
C VAL A 56 4.50 3.38 -15.63
N TYR A 57 5.60 2.78 -15.15
CA TYR A 57 6.83 2.69 -15.94
C TYR A 57 6.62 1.91 -17.24
N ASP A 58 5.89 0.80 -17.19
CA ASP A 58 5.62 -0.02 -18.37
C ASP A 58 4.67 0.67 -19.36
N ALA A 59 3.73 1.48 -18.85
CA ALA A 59 2.79 2.25 -19.67
C ALA A 59 3.40 3.49 -20.36
N LEU A 60 4.64 3.85 -20.01
CA LEU A 60 5.33 5.00 -20.59
C LEU A 60 6.32 4.57 -21.67
N ASP A 61 6.25 5.21 -22.85
CA ASP A 61 7.22 5.13 -23.93
C ASP A 61 8.01 6.44 -24.03
N THR A 62 8.89 6.68 -23.05
CA THR A 62 9.71 7.90 -22.97
C THR A 62 11.01 7.63 -22.24
N LYS A 63 11.92 8.61 -22.23
CA LYS A 63 13.20 8.49 -21.48
C LYS A 63 12.92 8.40 -19.98
N LYS A 64 13.21 7.26 -19.37
CA LYS A 64 12.97 6.92 -17.97
C LYS A 64 14.26 6.67 -17.22
N VAL A 65 14.29 7.05 -15.94
CA VAL A 65 15.36 6.73 -15.01
C VAL A 65 14.77 6.16 -13.74
N ILE A 66 15.29 5.03 -13.29
CA ILE A 66 14.89 4.42 -12.03
C ILE A 66 15.91 4.79 -10.96
N PHE A 67 15.44 5.37 -9.87
CA PHE A 67 16.18 5.53 -8.64
C PHE A 67 15.43 4.84 -7.51
N ALA A 68 15.65 3.55 -7.41
CA ALA A 68 15.10 2.73 -6.36
C ALA A 68 16.11 2.65 -5.21
N HIS A 69 15.74 3.09 -4.02
CA HIS A 69 16.63 3.12 -2.88
C HIS A 69 15.94 2.61 -1.62
N MET A 70 16.44 1.51 -1.07
CA MET A 70 16.07 1.11 0.27
C MET A 70 16.64 2.09 1.28
N LEU A 71 15.75 2.71 2.03
CA LEU A 71 16.09 3.43 3.24
C LEU A 71 15.48 2.78 4.46
N PRO A 72 16.29 2.13 5.27
CA PRO A 72 16.15 2.34 6.69
C PRO A 72 17.10 3.47 7.09
N HIS A 73 16.57 4.57 7.60
CA HIS A 73 17.27 5.54 8.46
C HIS A 73 18.59 6.20 7.98
N SER A 74 19.04 6.04 6.76
CA SER A 74 20.24 6.71 6.28
C SER A 74 19.91 8.04 5.63
N ILE A 75 20.10 9.12 6.35
CA ILE A 75 19.99 10.55 5.97
C ILE A 75 20.93 10.94 4.78
N LYS A 76 21.59 10.01 4.13
CA LYS A 76 22.56 10.29 3.07
C LYS A 76 21.98 9.97 1.71
N ILE A 77 21.23 10.92 1.14
CA ILE A 77 20.98 10.89 -0.30
C ILE A 77 22.33 10.86 -0.99
N LYS A 78 22.52 9.92 -1.90
CA LYS A 78 23.69 9.88 -2.76
C LYS A 78 23.65 11.11 -3.69
N PRO A 79 24.78 11.73 -4.03
CA PRO A 79 24.82 12.87 -4.97
C PRO A 79 24.06 12.61 -6.28
N LEU A 80 24.03 11.36 -6.72
CA LEU A 80 23.27 10.94 -7.90
C LEU A 80 21.74 11.11 -7.74
N ALA A 81 21.19 10.89 -6.54
CA ALA A 81 19.77 11.14 -6.27
C ALA A 81 19.43 12.62 -6.42
N TYR A 82 20.24 13.51 -5.85
CA TYR A 82 20.05 14.96 -6.03
C TYR A 82 20.18 15.39 -7.49
N TYR A 83 21.13 14.81 -8.22
CA TYR A 83 21.29 15.06 -9.64
C TYR A 83 19.99 14.70 -10.40
N TYR A 84 19.46 13.49 -10.22
CA TYR A 84 18.24 13.09 -10.90
C TYR A 84 17.01 13.90 -10.44
N LEU A 85 16.86 14.14 -9.14
CA LEU A 85 15.75 14.94 -8.59
C LEU A 85 15.74 16.37 -9.15
N LEU A 86 16.92 17.00 -9.34
CA LEU A 86 17.01 18.40 -9.75
C LEU A 86 17.16 18.60 -11.25
N THR A 87 17.29 17.54 -12.03
CA THR A 87 17.49 17.62 -13.50
C THR A 87 16.44 16.83 -14.30
N SER A 88 15.52 16.10 -13.67
CA SER A 88 14.43 15.43 -14.38
C SER A 88 13.20 16.33 -14.41
N LYS A 89 12.51 16.40 -15.56
CA LYS A 89 11.33 17.25 -15.75
C LYS A 89 10.14 16.74 -14.96
N VAL A 90 9.95 15.42 -14.93
CA VAL A 90 8.88 14.77 -14.17
C VAL A 90 9.46 13.78 -13.16
N ILE A 91 8.88 13.75 -11.97
CA ILE A 91 9.23 12.85 -10.87
C ILE A 91 7.97 12.08 -10.47
N VAL A 92 8.06 10.77 -10.40
CA VAL A 92 7.02 9.86 -9.92
C VAL A 92 7.49 9.23 -8.61
N THR A 93 6.66 9.27 -7.58
CA THR A 93 6.94 8.62 -6.29
C THR A 93 5.71 7.88 -5.78
N ASP A 94 5.94 6.77 -5.08
CA ASP A 94 4.92 5.87 -4.53
C ASP A 94 4.94 5.80 -2.99
N ASP A 95 5.76 6.63 -2.35
CA ASP A 95 5.88 6.68 -0.89
C ASP A 95 6.34 8.08 -0.43
N TYR A 96 6.54 8.26 0.87
CA TYR A 96 7.04 9.49 1.47
C TYR A 96 8.44 9.84 0.96
N LEU A 97 8.54 10.88 0.16
CA LEU A 97 9.80 11.40 -0.34
C LEU A 97 10.38 12.42 0.67
N ARG A 98 10.77 11.94 1.85
CA ARG A 98 11.25 12.77 2.98
C ARG A 98 12.40 13.72 2.63
N TYR A 99 13.09 13.48 1.54
CA TYR A 99 14.18 14.33 1.05
C TYR A 99 13.69 15.64 0.46
N MET A 100 12.42 15.74 0.12
CA MET A 100 11.81 16.99 -0.36
C MET A 100 11.80 18.10 0.69
N ARG A 101 12.00 17.77 1.97
CA ARG A 101 12.25 18.77 3.03
C ARG A 101 13.53 19.57 2.82
N ALA A 102 14.55 18.97 2.20
CA ALA A 102 15.88 19.57 2.00
C ALA A 102 16.11 20.04 0.56
N VAL A 103 15.28 19.64 -0.38
CA VAL A 103 15.41 19.92 -1.81
C VAL A 103 14.16 20.65 -2.29
N LYS A 104 14.33 21.86 -2.82
CA LYS A 104 13.25 22.58 -3.50
C LYS A 104 13.38 22.36 -5.00
N LEU A 105 12.34 21.81 -5.61
CA LEU A 105 12.23 21.63 -7.05
C LEU A 105 12.15 22.98 -7.75
N ARG A 106 12.41 23.00 -9.06
CA ARG A 106 12.22 24.17 -9.92
C ARG A 106 10.72 24.29 -10.27
N PRO A 107 10.21 25.48 -10.58
CA PRO A 107 8.82 25.67 -10.96
C PRO A 107 8.38 24.82 -12.17
N GLU A 108 9.29 24.54 -13.07
CA GLU A 108 9.03 23.76 -14.29
C GLU A 108 9.00 22.26 -14.06
N GLN A 109 9.46 21.79 -12.90
CA GLN A 109 9.42 20.36 -12.56
C GLN A 109 8.06 19.96 -12.04
N LYS A 110 7.65 18.74 -12.36
CA LYS A 110 6.40 18.14 -11.91
C LYS A 110 6.68 16.95 -11.01
N LEU A 111 5.97 16.84 -9.89
CA LEU A 111 6.08 15.74 -8.94
C LEU A 111 4.70 15.15 -8.73
N ILE A 112 4.52 13.90 -9.17
CA ILE A 112 3.30 13.13 -8.92
C ILE A 112 3.52 12.08 -7.83
N GLN A 113 2.64 12.09 -6.83
CA GLN A 113 2.50 11.03 -5.84
C GLN A 113 1.46 10.03 -6.34
N ILE A 114 1.88 8.78 -6.58
CA ILE A 114 0.96 7.70 -7.00
C ILE A 114 0.59 6.76 -5.85
N TRP A 115 1.12 7.00 -4.67
CA TRP A 115 0.89 6.28 -3.43
C TRP A 115 1.02 4.76 -3.56
N HIS A 116 0.61 4.02 -2.52
CA HIS A 116 0.74 2.56 -2.48
C HIS A 116 -0.47 1.86 -1.84
N ALA A 117 -1.33 2.61 -1.15
CA ALA A 117 -2.56 2.09 -0.56
C ALA A 117 -3.75 2.42 -1.45
N CYS A 118 -4.68 1.47 -1.57
CA CYS A 118 -5.94 1.65 -2.26
C CYS A 118 -6.96 2.29 -1.31
N GLY A 119 -7.84 3.13 -1.84
CA GLY A 119 -8.90 3.78 -1.08
C GLY A 119 -8.41 4.67 0.07
N ALA A 120 -9.30 5.00 0.97
CA ALA A 120 -9.03 5.73 2.19
C ALA A 120 -9.61 4.99 3.40
N PHE A 121 -8.87 4.00 3.93
CA PHE A 121 -9.34 3.18 5.06
C PHE A 121 -8.84 3.74 6.39
N LYS A 122 -7.53 3.65 6.63
CA LYS A 122 -6.89 4.11 7.87
C LYS A 122 -6.37 5.52 7.71
N LYS A 123 -6.46 6.31 8.77
CA LYS A 123 -5.82 7.63 8.81
C LYS A 123 -4.30 7.52 8.64
N PHE A 124 -3.72 8.47 7.92
CA PHE A 124 -2.29 8.57 7.66
C PHE A 124 -1.84 10.04 7.54
N GLY A 125 -0.54 10.28 7.41
CA GLY A 125 -0.01 11.63 7.28
C GLY A 125 -0.38 12.53 8.46
N LEU A 126 -0.86 13.72 8.19
CA LEU A 126 -1.25 14.73 9.19
C LEU A 126 -2.45 14.31 10.05
N ASP A 127 -3.26 13.35 9.59
CA ASP A 127 -4.47 12.88 10.27
C ASP A 127 -4.22 11.71 11.21
N ALA A 128 -2.98 11.20 11.27
CA ALA A 128 -2.59 10.10 12.14
C ALA A 128 -1.44 10.50 13.07
N PRO A 129 -1.28 9.85 14.24
CA PRO A 129 -0.10 10.01 15.08
C PRO A 129 1.19 9.80 14.29
N SER A 130 2.15 10.70 14.41
CA SER A 130 3.41 10.66 13.66
C SER A 130 4.60 10.85 14.60
N GLN A 131 5.76 10.24 14.23
CA GLN A 131 7.04 10.44 14.90
C GLN A 131 7.76 11.72 14.46
N ILE A 132 7.20 12.46 13.50
CA ILE A 132 7.74 13.71 12.97
C ILE A 132 6.79 14.86 13.28
N THR A 133 7.30 16.09 13.26
CA THR A 133 6.46 17.26 13.51
C THR A 133 5.49 17.52 12.35
N ARG A 134 4.41 18.25 12.65
CA ARG A 134 3.43 18.64 11.64
C ARG A 134 4.08 19.43 10.49
N GLU A 135 5.01 20.33 10.82
CA GLU A 135 5.75 21.14 9.85
C GLU A 135 6.64 20.28 8.95
N GLU A 136 7.26 19.24 9.50
CA GLU A 136 8.07 18.29 8.75
C GLU A 136 7.20 17.45 7.81
N GLU A 137 6.01 17.04 8.24
CA GLU A 137 5.05 16.31 7.40
C GLU A 137 4.59 17.17 6.23
N ILE A 138 4.12 18.40 6.50
CA ILE A 138 3.76 19.37 5.46
C ILE A 138 4.92 19.62 4.49
N ALA A 139 6.13 19.84 4.99
CA ALA A 139 7.30 20.08 4.14
C ALA A 139 7.64 18.87 3.24
N THR A 140 7.29 17.66 3.67
CA THR A 140 7.48 16.44 2.85
C THR A 140 6.59 16.44 1.61
N HIS A 141 5.36 16.94 1.72
CA HIS A 141 4.31 16.85 0.71
C HIS A 141 4.08 18.13 -0.09
N SER A 142 4.64 19.27 0.38
CA SER A 142 4.36 20.64 -0.15
C SER A 142 4.71 20.87 -1.62
N GLN A 143 5.41 19.93 -2.27
CA GLN A 143 5.86 20.09 -3.65
C GLN A 143 5.16 19.16 -4.63
N TYR A 144 4.10 18.46 -4.21
CA TYR A 144 3.30 17.66 -5.14
C TYR A 144 2.59 18.55 -6.15
N THR A 145 2.70 18.19 -7.42
CA THR A 145 1.92 18.78 -8.52
C THR A 145 0.61 18.04 -8.69
N ALA A 146 0.62 16.74 -8.44
CA ALA A 146 -0.57 15.89 -8.46
C ALA A 146 -0.41 14.74 -7.45
N VAL A 147 -1.57 14.26 -6.96
CA VAL A 147 -1.71 13.08 -6.12
C VAL A 147 -2.76 12.18 -6.77
N ALA A 148 -2.38 10.96 -7.15
CA ALA A 148 -3.33 9.99 -7.67
C ALA A 148 -4.16 9.40 -6.52
N VAL A 149 -5.48 9.40 -6.68
CA VAL A 149 -6.43 8.81 -5.74
C VAL A 149 -7.38 7.86 -6.45
N THR A 150 -8.04 6.98 -5.72
CA THR A 150 -8.83 5.88 -6.29
C THR A 150 -10.30 6.23 -6.55
N SER A 151 -10.76 7.39 -6.06
CA SER A 151 -12.11 7.92 -6.32
C SER A 151 -12.17 9.41 -6.04
N GLU A 152 -13.22 10.07 -6.51
CA GLU A 152 -13.52 11.46 -6.18
C GLU A 152 -13.69 11.65 -4.66
N ASN A 153 -14.36 10.71 -3.99
CA ASN A 153 -14.60 10.75 -2.54
C ASN A 153 -13.30 10.61 -1.71
N CYS A 154 -12.24 10.05 -2.27
CA CYS A 154 -10.95 9.91 -1.61
C CYS A 154 -10.14 11.24 -1.59
N LYS A 155 -10.43 12.21 -2.44
CA LYS A 155 -9.66 13.47 -2.58
C LYS A 155 -9.48 14.20 -1.26
N LYS A 156 -10.57 14.45 -0.53
CA LYS A 156 -10.56 15.16 0.75
C LYS A 156 -9.66 14.50 1.79
N PHE A 157 -9.62 13.17 1.83
CA PHE A 157 -8.81 12.42 2.79
C PHE A 157 -7.32 12.50 2.48
N TYR A 158 -6.96 12.39 1.20
CA TYR A 158 -5.57 12.52 0.76
C TYR A 158 -5.09 13.97 0.88
N ALA A 159 -5.93 14.94 0.55
CA ALA A 159 -5.63 16.36 0.72
C ALA A 159 -5.36 16.69 2.20
N GLY A 160 -6.21 16.26 3.12
CA GLY A 160 -6.01 16.42 4.56
C GLY A 160 -4.75 15.74 5.06
N ALA A 161 -4.55 14.45 4.70
CA ALA A 161 -3.40 13.67 5.13
C ALA A 161 -2.05 14.24 4.66
N PHE A 162 -1.98 14.78 3.45
CA PHE A 162 -0.77 15.37 2.90
C PHE A 162 -0.65 16.87 3.12
N GLY A 163 -1.72 17.54 3.58
CA GLY A 163 -1.75 19.01 3.75
C GLY A 163 -1.63 19.74 2.42
N VAL A 164 -2.32 19.26 1.38
CA VAL A 164 -2.33 19.82 0.02
C VAL A 164 -3.76 20.21 -0.39
N SER A 165 -3.90 20.96 -1.49
CA SER A 165 -5.23 21.27 -2.06
C SER A 165 -5.89 20.01 -2.65
N GLU A 166 -7.22 19.89 -2.51
CA GLU A 166 -7.99 18.85 -3.18
C GLU A 166 -7.90 18.92 -4.71
N ASP A 167 -7.63 20.10 -5.27
CA ASP A 167 -7.51 20.30 -6.74
C ASP A 167 -6.38 19.51 -7.35
N ILE A 168 -5.32 19.22 -6.58
CA ILE A 168 -4.21 18.39 -7.07
C ILE A 168 -4.40 16.89 -6.80
N CYS A 169 -5.45 16.53 -6.05
CA CYS A 169 -5.83 15.14 -5.85
C CYS A 169 -6.71 14.69 -7.02
N LEU A 170 -6.18 13.86 -7.91
CA LEU A 170 -6.82 13.48 -9.16
C LEU A 170 -7.31 12.03 -9.08
N PRO A 171 -8.57 11.72 -9.44
CA PRO A 171 -9.12 10.37 -9.40
C PRO A 171 -8.61 9.56 -10.60
N LEU A 172 -7.34 9.19 -10.54
CA LEU A 172 -6.63 8.47 -11.61
C LEU A 172 -6.63 6.95 -11.41
N GLY A 173 -7.07 6.49 -10.25
CA GLY A 173 -6.99 5.09 -9.84
C GLY A 173 -5.63 4.73 -9.23
N LEU A 174 -5.42 3.44 -9.02
CA LEU A 174 -4.19 2.88 -8.48
C LEU A 174 -3.59 1.89 -9.48
N PRO A 175 -2.42 2.18 -10.09
CA PRO A 175 -1.90 1.45 -11.26
C PRO A 175 -1.79 -0.08 -11.10
N ARG A 176 -1.39 -0.57 -9.91
CA ARG A 176 -1.29 -2.01 -9.66
C ARG A 176 -2.64 -2.75 -9.74
N THR A 177 -3.75 -2.03 -9.57
CA THR A 177 -5.07 -2.64 -9.61
C THR A 177 -5.54 -2.97 -11.03
N ASP A 178 -4.93 -2.40 -12.06
CA ASP A 178 -5.28 -2.69 -13.45
C ASP A 178 -5.11 -4.18 -13.76
N SER A 179 -4.04 -4.80 -13.24
CA SER A 179 -3.81 -6.23 -13.39
C SER A 179 -4.75 -7.13 -12.56
N LEU A 180 -5.41 -6.60 -11.53
CA LEU A 180 -6.37 -7.37 -10.73
C LEU A 180 -7.67 -7.57 -11.50
N ILE A 181 -8.09 -6.57 -12.25
CA ILE A 181 -9.34 -6.59 -13.01
C ILE A 181 -9.24 -7.56 -14.19
N SER A 182 -8.11 -7.51 -14.91
CA SER A 182 -7.91 -8.36 -16.11
C SER A 182 -7.30 -9.73 -15.81
N GLY A 183 -6.66 -9.92 -14.67
CA GLY A 183 -5.84 -11.09 -14.34
C GLY A 183 -6.41 -12.02 -13.29
N LYS A 184 -7.63 -11.79 -12.79
CA LYS A 184 -8.23 -12.60 -11.71
C LYS A 184 -8.23 -14.09 -12.01
N ASP A 185 -8.71 -14.47 -13.19
CA ASP A 185 -8.84 -15.88 -13.57
C ASP A 185 -7.46 -16.56 -13.69
N THR A 186 -6.48 -15.89 -14.28
CA THR A 186 -5.09 -16.39 -14.34
C THR A 186 -4.46 -16.54 -12.96
N MET A 187 -4.72 -15.61 -12.03
CA MET A 187 -4.27 -15.72 -10.64
C MET A 187 -4.90 -16.93 -9.94
N ARG A 188 -6.21 -17.13 -10.13
CA ARG A 188 -6.94 -18.29 -9.60
C ARG A 188 -6.38 -19.60 -10.15
N GLU A 189 -6.23 -19.72 -11.47
CA GLU A 189 -5.67 -20.90 -12.12
C GLU A 189 -4.27 -21.24 -11.60
N LYS A 190 -3.43 -20.24 -11.35
CA LYS A 190 -2.09 -20.43 -10.77
C LYS A 190 -2.16 -21.06 -9.39
N VAL A 191 -3.04 -20.59 -8.51
CA VAL A 191 -3.23 -21.19 -7.17
C VAL A 191 -3.72 -22.62 -7.28
N LEU A 192 -4.75 -22.88 -8.09
CA LEU A 192 -5.29 -24.24 -8.28
C LEU A 192 -4.28 -25.20 -8.92
N SER A 193 -3.39 -24.70 -9.77
CA SER A 193 -2.29 -25.51 -10.34
C SER A 193 -1.24 -25.86 -9.30
N SER A 194 -0.97 -24.94 -8.34
CA SER A 194 -0.01 -25.18 -7.24
C SER A 194 -0.62 -26.04 -6.12
N HIS A 195 -1.95 -26.00 -5.97
CA HIS A 195 -2.73 -26.68 -4.94
C HIS A 195 -3.91 -27.41 -5.56
N PRO A 196 -3.68 -28.55 -6.24
CA PRO A 196 -4.75 -29.31 -6.89
C PRO A 196 -5.84 -29.78 -5.90
N GLU A 197 -5.50 -29.93 -4.63
CA GLU A 197 -6.43 -30.28 -3.55
C GLU A 197 -7.48 -29.20 -3.27
N PHE A 198 -7.30 -27.99 -3.81
CA PHE A 198 -8.28 -26.87 -3.72
C PHE A 198 -9.34 -26.90 -4.81
N ALA A 199 -9.20 -27.78 -5.80
CA ALA A 199 -10.22 -27.95 -6.83
C ALA A 199 -11.58 -28.28 -6.17
N ASP A 200 -12.64 -27.61 -6.62
CA ASP A 200 -14.01 -27.79 -6.13
C ASP A 200 -14.23 -27.51 -4.63
N LYS A 201 -13.25 -26.82 -3.98
CA LYS A 201 -13.37 -26.40 -2.58
C LYS A 201 -13.78 -24.93 -2.46
N LYS A 202 -14.47 -24.63 -1.37
CA LYS A 202 -14.72 -23.25 -0.89
C LYS A 202 -13.51 -22.84 -0.06
N LEU A 203 -12.78 -21.85 -0.54
CA LEU A 203 -11.56 -21.35 0.09
C LEU A 203 -11.88 -20.10 0.89
N TYR A 204 -11.68 -20.13 2.20
CA TYR A 204 -11.89 -19.03 3.14
C TYR A 204 -10.55 -18.45 3.56
N LEU A 205 -10.19 -17.30 3.03
CA LEU A 205 -8.87 -16.68 3.23
C LEU A 205 -8.86 -15.71 4.40
N TYR A 206 -8.19 -16.07 5.49
CA TYR A 206 -8.03 -15.21 6.67
C TYR A 206 -6.73 -14.42 6.62
N CYS A 207 -6.87 -13.09 6.54
CA CYS A 207 -5.77 -12.11 6.48
C CYS A 207 -5.79 -11.19 7.71
N PRO A 208 -5.35 -11.62 8.89
CA PRO A 208 -5.32 -10.76 10.07
C PRO A 208 -4.26 -9.66 9.95
N THR A 209 -4.58 -8.48 10.48
CA THR A 209 -3.61 -7.40 10.65
C THR A 209 -2.74 -7.69 11.88
N PHE A 210 -1.45 -7.35 11.80
CA PHE A 210 -0.58 -7.38 12.99
C PHE A 210 -1.00 -6.30 14.00
N ARG A 211 -0.59 -6.49 15.26
CA ARG A 211 -0.84 -5.52 16.34
C ARG A 211 0.46 -4.89 16.78
N GLU A 212 0.36 -3.63 17.17
CA GLU A 212 1.46 -2.86 17.74
C GLU A 212 0.98 -2.17 19.02
N GLU A 213 1.85 -2.15 20.02
CA GLU A 213 1.69 -1.38 21.24
C GLU A 213 2.98 -0.58 21.47
N GLU A 214 2.87 0.73 21.67
CA GLU A 214 4.01 1.65 21.79
C GLU A 214 5.07 1.51 20.67
N GLY A 215 4.61 1.21 19.44
CA GLY A 215 5.49 1.03 18.27
C GLY A 215 6.27 -0.29 18.24
N LYS A 216 5.92 -1.25 19.11
CA LYS A 216 6.46 -2.60 19.11
C LYS A 216 5.38 -3.59 18.71
N GLN A 217 5.74 -4.54 17.86
CA GLN A 217 4.84 -5.62 17.51
C GLN A 217 4.54 -6.48 18.74
N ILE A 218 3.25 -6.75 18.94
CA ILE A 218 2.75 -7.71 19.92
C ILE A 218 2.12 -8.92 19.21
N GLU A 219 2.08 -10.06 19.90
CA GLU A 219 1.35 -11.22 19.40
C GLU A 219 -0.15 -10.95 19.44
N PHE A 220 -0.82 -11.33 18.36
CA PHE A 220 -2.27 -11.20 18.22
C PHE A 220 -2.93 -12.54 18.54
N ASP A 221 -3.69 -12.56 19.62
CA ASP A 221 -4.59 -13.66 19.90
C ASP A 221 -5.93 -13.41 19.16
N SER A 222 -6.21 -14.24 18.19
CA SER A 222 -7.45 -14.17 17.42
C SER A 222 -8.68 -14.60 18.22
N GLY A 223 -8.52 -15.30 19.34
CA GLY A 223 -9.60 -15.91 20.09
C GLY A 223 -10.34 -17.05 19.35
N ILE A 224 -9.79 -17.52 18.23
CA ILE A 224 -10.36 -18.63 17.45
C ILE A 224 -9.96 -19.97 18.08
N ASP A 225 -10.96 -20.77 18.47
CA ASP A 225 -10.74 -22.19 18.78
C ASP A 225 -10.52 -22.98 17.47
N TRP A 226 -9.26 -23.16 17.11
CA TRP A 226 -8.87 -23.85 15.88
C TRP A 226 -9.32 -25.30 15.81
N ASN A 227 -9.46 -26.00 16.96
CA ASN A 227 -9.98 -27.36 17.01
C ASN A 227 -11.47 -27.37 16.65
N LYS A 228 -12.23 -26.49 17.26
CA LYS A 228 -13.66 -26.35 17.00
C LYS A 228 -13.92 -25.89 15.56
N LEU A 229 -13.16 -24.91 15.07
CA LEU A 229 -13.27 -24.46 13.69
C LEU A 229 -12.99 -25.60 12.71
N SER A 230 -11.86 -26.33 12.87
CA SER A 230 -11.53 -27.47 12.03
C SER A 230 -12.57 -28.55 12.02
N ALA A 231 -13.15 -28.89 13.19
CA ALA A 231 -14.22 -29.88 13.31
C ALA A 231 -15.55 -29.43 12.69
N SER A 232 -15.77 -28.12 12.54
CA SER A 232 -17.00 -27.54 12.01
C SER A 232 -16.96 -27.27 10.51
N LEU A 233 -15.77 -27.25 9.88
CA LEU A 233 -15.62 -27.12 8.44
C LEU A 233 -16.15 -28.38 7.73
N ALA A 234 -16.90 -28.18 6.66
CA ALA A 234 -17.36 -29.27 5.79
C ALA A 234 -16.20 -29.82 4.94
N ASP A 235 -16.41 -30.99 4.31
CA ASP A 235 -15.37 -31.64 3.49
C ASP A 235 -14.98 -30.81 2.25
N ASP A 236 -15.87 -29.92 1.78
CA ASP A 236 -15.63 -29.00 0.66
C ASP A 236 -15.12 -27.61 1.10
N GLU A 237 -14.83 -27.41 2.38
CA GLU A 237 -14.37 -26.13 2.94
C GLU A 237 -12.93 -26.19 3.41
N ILE A 238 -12.13 -25.19 3.03
CA ILE A 238 -10.74 -25.03 3.47
C ILE A 238 -10.56 -23.60 4.01
N PHE A 239 -9.99 -23.51 5.21
CA PHE A 239 -9.65 -22.24 5.85
C PHE A 239 -8.16 -21.95 5.65
N ILE A 240 -7.85 -20.93 4.88
CA ILE A 240 -6.47 -20.56 4.54
C ILE A 240 -6.06 -19.36 5.40
N ILE A 241 -4.90 -19.43 6.01
CA ILE A 241 -4.31 -18.34 6.77
C ILE A 241 -3.21 -17.69 5.95
N ARG A 242 -3.29 -16.36 5.81
CA ARG A 242 -2.28 -15.53 5.18
C ARG A 242 -1.89 -14.41 6.14
N ARG A 243 -0.92 -14.68 7.02
CA ARG A 243 -0.40 -13.71 7.99
C ARG A 243 0.34 -12.55 7.31
N HIS A 244 0.28 -11.38 7.92
CA HIS A 244 1.12 -10.26 7.47
C HIS A 244 2.62 -10.65 7.57
N PRO A 245 3.49 -10.28 6.61
CA PRO A 245 4.92 -10.67 6.60
C PRO A 245 5.70 -10.30 7.86
N ILE A 246 5.22 -9.32 8.60
CA ILE A 246 5.80 -8.92 9.89
C ILE A 246 5.53 -9.93 11.01
N MET A 247 4.41 -10.67 10.95
CA MET A 247 4.02 -11.68 11.94
C MET A 247 4.89 -12.92 11.77
N LYS A 248 5.88 -13.10 12.64
CA LYS A 248 6.85 -14.23 12.58
C LYS A 248 6.42 -15.45 13.40
N TYR A 249 5.30 -15.37 14.09
CA TYR A 249 4.70 -16.46 14.88
C TYR A 249 3.54 -17.12 14.14
N SER A 250 3.24 -18.37 14.46
CA SER A 250 2.05 -19.09 13.96
C SER A 250 0.83 -18.74 14.80
N LEU A 251 -0.36 -18.77 14.19
CA LEU A 251 -1.63 -18.58 14.90
C LEU A 251 -2.13 -19.87 15.56
N PHE A 252 -1.54 -21.02 15.23
CA PHE A 252 -1.87 -22.31 15.83
C PHE A 252 -0.60 -23.16 15.98
N ASN A 253 -0.68 -24.19 16.82
CA ASN A 253 0.48 -24.98 17.25
C ASN A 253 0.45 -26.43 16.79
N LYS A 254 -0.50 -26.81 15.94
CA LYS A 254 -0.59 -28.15 15.34
C LYS A 254 -1.08 -28.09 13.90
N GLU A 255 -0.91 -29.15 13.16
CA GLU A 255 -1.43 -29.29 11.80
C GLU A 255 -2.92 -29.68 11.82
N TYR A 256 -3.67 -29.17 10.86
CA TYR A 256 -5.07 -29.47 10.59
C TYR A 256 -5.22 -29.89 9.14
N LYS A 257 -6.17 -30.77 8.85
CA LYS A 257 -6.43 -31.24 7.47
C LYS A 257 -7.02 -30.13 6.58
N ASN A 258 -7.82 -29.25 7.17
CA ASN A 258 -8.65 -28.25 6.48
C ASN A 258 -8.38 -26.81 6.91
N ILE A 259 -7.30 -26.57 7.68
CA ILE A 259 -6.78 -25.24 8.00
C ILE A 259 -5.30 -25.19 7.59
N ILE A 260 -4.97 -24.32 6.64
CA ILE A 260 -3.65 -24.33 5.99
C ILE A 260 -3.02 -22.93 6.08
N ASP A 261 -1.76 -22.85 6.53
CA ASP A 261 -1.00 -21.60 6.55
C ASP A 261 -0.21 -21.42 5.25
N LEU A 262 -0.66 -20.50 4.40
CA LEU A 262 -0.01 -20.13 3.15
C LEU A 262 0.59 -18.70 3.22
N SER A 263 1.15 -18.34 4.37
CA SER A 263 1.69 -16.99 4.61
C SER A 263 2.90 -16.63 3.73
N SER A 264 3.54 -17.60 3.08
CA SER A 264 4.61 -17.38 2.10
C SER A 264 4.10 -17.02 0.70
N GLU A 265 2.83 -17.27 0.41
CA GLU A 265 2.26 -17.09 -0.91
C GLU A 265 1.72 -15.66 -1.15
N SER A 266 1.39 -15.39 -2.40
CA SER A 266 0.86 -14.10 -2.85
C SER A 266 -0.55 -13.88 -2.30
N THR A 267 -0.74 -12.80 -1.51
CA THR A 267 -2.07 -12.43 -1.03
C THR A 267 -3.05 -12.19 -2.17
N LEU A 268 -2.61 -11.58 -3.28
CA LEU A 268 -3.48 -11.29 -4.42
C LEU A 268 -3.95 -12.56 -5.13
N GLU A 269 -3.04 -13.52 -5.35
CA GLU A 269 -3.37 -14.79 -5.98
C GLU A 269 -4.31 -15.61 -5.09
N LEU A 270 -4.03 -15.70 -3.79
CA LEU A 270 -4.92 -16.36 -2.83
C LEU A 270 -6.30 -15.67 -2.77
N THR A 271 -6.36 -14.34 -2.78
CA THR A 271 -7.64 -13.60 -2.82
C THR A 271 -8.43 -13.96 -4.08
N ALA A 272 -7.79 -13.98 -5.26
CA ALA A 272 -8.43 -14.34 -6.52
C ALA A 272 -9.01 -15.76 -6.53
N ALA A 273 -8.40 -16.69 -5.78
CA ALA A 273 -8.86 -18.07 -5.67
C ALA A 273 -9.96 -18.26 -4.61
N SER A 274 -10.14 -17.30 -3.70
CA SER A 274 -10.98 -17.46 -2.52
C SER A 274 -12.47 -17.25 -2.79
N SER A 275 -13.30 -17.96 -2.05
CA SER A 275 -14.75 -17.78 -2.00
C SER A 275 -15.17 -16.61 -1.10
N ALA A 276 -14.37 -16.32 -0.09
CA ALA A 276 -14.47 -15.14 0.77
C ALA A 276 -13.12 -14.79 1.35
N ILE A 277 -12.90 -13.50 1.64
CA ILE A 277 -11.79 -13.03 2.44
C ILE A 277 -12.28 -12.66 3.83
N ILE A 278 -11.56 -13.12 4.84
CA ILE A 278 -11.80 -12.77 6.24
C ILE A 278 -10.65 -11.87 6.68
N THR A 279 -10.97 -10.70 7.20
CA THR A 279 -9.94 -9.76 7.67
C THR A 279 -10.49 -8.88 8.80
N ASP A 280 -9.67 -7.98 9.29
CA ASP A 280 -10.04 -7.02 10.34
C ASP A 280 -9.84 -5.58 9.82
N TYR A 281 -8.67 -5.00 10.04
CA TYR A 281 -8.32 -3.62 9.69
C TYR A 281 -7.38 -3.53 8.49
N SER A 282 -7.54 -4.39 7.49
CA SER A 282 -6.62 -4.49 6.36
C SER A 282 -7.17 -3.87 5.07
N SER A 283 -6.30 -3.18 4.33
CA SER A 283 -6.62 -2.65 3.01
C SER A 283 -6.78 -3.74 1.92
N VAL A 284 -6.59 -5.01 2.23
CA VAL A 284 -6.84 -6.14 1.32
C VAL A 284 -8.31 -6.18 0.84
N ILE A 285 -9.23 -5.57 1.61
CA ILE A 285 -10.64 -5.43 1.22
C ILE A 285 -10.84 -4.74 -0.13
N TYR A 286 -9.98 -3.78 -0.47
CA TYR A 286 -10.06 -3.09 -1.75
C TYR A 286 -9.73 -4.02 -2.91
N ASP A 287 -8.69 -4.83 -2.76
CA ASP A 287 -8.29 -5.82 -3.76
C ASP A 287 -9.38 -6.90 -3.90
N ALA A 288 -9.95 -7.37 -2.79
CA ALA A 288 -11.06 -8.31 -2.79
C ALA A 288 -12.30 -7.74 -3.50
N CYS A 289 -12.69 -6.50 -3.20
CA CYS A 289 -13.82 -5.84 -3.85
C CYS A 289 -13.60 -5.66 -5.35
N LEU A 290 -12.38 -5.31 -5.82
CA LEU A 290 -12.06 -5.21 -7.25
C LEU A 290 -12.16 -6.56 -7.96
N MET A 291 -11.87 -7.65 -7.26
CA MET A 291 -11.98 -9.02 -7.77
C MET A 291 -13.36 -9.65 -7.51
N ASP A 292 -14.33 -8.89 -7.01
CA ASP A 292 -15.67 -9.38 -6.64
C ASP A 292 -15.62 -10.59 -5.68
N VAL A 293 -14.68 -10.57 -4.73
CA VAL A 293 -14.57 -11.56 -3.65
C VAL A 293 -15.25 -10.99 -2.41
N PRO A 294 -16.27 -11.69 -1.86
CA PRO A 294 -16.98 -11.24 -0.66
C PRO A 294 -16.05 -11.06 0.54
N CYS A 295 -16.32 -10.02 1.36
CA CYS A 295 -15.55 -9.70 2.55
C CYS A 295 -16.33 -10.02 3.82
N VAL A 296 -15.65 -10.63 4.79
CA VAL A 296 -16.11 -10.81 6.18
C VAL A 296 -15.14 -10.13 7.12
N PHE A 297 -15.64 -9.40 8.09
CA PHE A 297 -14.81 -8.69 9.05
C PHE A 297 -14.86 -9.40 10.40
N TYR A 298 -13.71 -9.90 10.83
CA TYR A 298 -13.53 -10.50 12.15
C TYR A 298 -12.68 -9.60 13.02
N CYS A 299 -13.33 -8.84 13.91
CA CYS A 299 -12.71 -7.78 14.71
C CYS A 299 -12.88 -8.04 16.22
N PRO A 300 -12.24 -9.07 16.80
CA PRO A 300 -12.44 -9.43 18.22
C PRO A 300 -11.98 -8.35 19.20
N ASP A 301 -11.12 -7.45 18.75
CA ASP A 301 -10.52 -6.37 19.54
C ASP A 301 -10.89 -4.96 19.06
N ILE A 302 -12.07 -4.79 18.49
CA ILE A 302 -12.53 -3.52 17.90
C ILE A 302 -12.37 -2.30 18.83
N GLY A 303 -12.57 -2.48 20.12
CA GLY A 303 -12.44 -1.42 21.12
C GLY A 303 -10.99 -1.05 21.50
N LYS A 304 -9.99 -1.80 21.02
CA LYS A 304 -8.57 -1.62 21.33
C LYS A 304 -7.74 -1.10 20.16
N TYR A 305 -8.34 -0.98 18.97
CA TYR A 305 -7.62 -0.54 17.78
C TYR A 305 -7.50 1.00 17.77
N GLU A 306 -6.30 1.51 18.04
CA GLU A 306 -6.05 2.95 18.27
C GLU A 306 -5.97 3.79 16.99
N ARG A 307 -5.66 3.18 15.83
CA ARG A 307 -5.49 3.91 14.57
C ARG A 307 -6.86 4.26 13.99
N GLY A 308 -7.19 5.55 13.93
CA GLY A 308 -8.47 6.01 13.39
C GLY A 308 -8.70 5.65 11.92
N PHE A 309 -9.97 5.67 11.52
CA PHE A 309 -10.41 5.34 10.17
C PHE A 309 -10.95 6.59 9.44
N TYR A 310 -10.85 6.59 8.11
CA TYR A 310 -11.59 7.51 7.25
C TYR A 310 -12.95 6.93 6.85
N LEU A 311 -13.03 5.62 6.74
CA LEU A 311 -14.30 4.92 6.57
C LEU A 311 -15.15 5.05 7.84
N ASP A 312 -16.46 5.13 7.66
CA ASP A 312 -17.44 4.96 8.72
C ASP A 312 -17.41 3.48 9.15
N PHE A 313 -16.67 3.23 10.23
CA PHE A 313 -16.43 1.86 10.69
C PHE A 313 -17.38 1.55 11.88
N PRO A 314 -18.18 0.47 11.83
CA PRO A 314 -18.18 -0.60 10.82
C PRO A 314 -19.14 -0.39 9.64
N ASP A 315 -20.02 0.60 9.65
CA ASP A 315 -21.18 0.71 8.73
C ASP A 315 -20.77 0.92 7.26
N GLY A 316 -19.62 1.55 7.02
CA GLY A 316 -19.04 1.74 5.69
C GLY A 316 -18.27 0.55 5.12
N LEU A 317 -18.23 -0.59 5.81
CA LEU A 317 -17.51 -1.79 5.34
C LEU A 317 -18.26 -2.50 4.21
N PRO A 318 -17.58 -3.13 3.23
CA PRO A 318 -18.21 -3.81 2.11
C PRO A 318 -18.72 -5.23 2.44
N GLY A 319 -18.88 -5.59 3.70
CA GLY A 319 -19.29 -6.93 4.11
C GLY A 319 -19.78 -6.97 5.55
N GLU A 320 -20.09 -8.17 6.02
CA GLU A 320 -20.59 -8.40 7.36
C GLU A 320 -19.46 -8.46 8.39
N MET A 321 -19.73 -8.00 9.62
CA MET A 321 -18.78 -8.00 10.72
C MET A 321 -19.24 -8.87 11.89
N THR A 322 -18.30 -9.59 12.49
CA THR A 322 -18.46 -10.24 13.79
C THR A 322 -17.27 -10.01 14.70
N THR A 323 -17.52 -9.93 16.00
CA THR A 323 -16.48 -9.86 17.04
C THR A 323 -16.30 -11.19 17.76
N LYS A 324 -17.17 -12.18 17.47
CA LYS A 324 -17.25 -13.46 18.17
C LYS A 324 -16.75 -14.60 17.28
N SER A 325 -15.77 -15.37 17.75
CA SER A 325 -15.23 -16.53 17.03
C SER A 325 -16.28 -17.63 16.81
N GLU A 326 -17.24 -17.75 17.72
CA GLU A 326 -18.31 -18.76 17.65
C GLU A 326 -19.25 -18.55 16.47
N THR A 327 -19.45 -17.30 16.04
CA THR A 327 -20.34 -16.96 14.91
C THR A 327 -19.60 -16.79 13.59
N LEU A 328 -18.26 -16.84 13.61
CA LEU A 328 -17.43 -16.52 12.45
C LEU A 328 -17.76 -17.40 11.23
N LEU A 329 -17.81 -18.70 11.41
CA LEU A 329 -18.04 -19.64 10.31
C LEU A 329 -19.45 -19.48 9.70
N ASP A 330 -20.47 -19.21 10.52
CA ASP A 330 -21.83 -18.96 10.06
C ASP A 330 -21.90 -17.67 9.25
N VAL A 331 -21.23 -16.59 9.70
CA VAL A 331 -21.13 -15.33 8.95
C VAL A 331 -20.44 -15.55 7.60
N ILE A 332 -19.35 -16.32 7.56
CA ILE A 332 -18.65 -16.66 6.31
C ILE A 332 -19.59 -17.39 5.35
N ARG A 333 -20.26 -18.45 5.79
CA ARG A 333 -21.17 -19.25 4.96
C ARG A 333 -22.33 -18.43 4.43
N ASN A 334 -22.93 -17.60 5.29
CA ASN A 334 -24.02 -16.71 4.88
C ASN A 334 -23.54 -15.70 3.82
N THR A 335 -22.37 -15.08 4.03
CA THR A 335 -21.79 -14.12 3.08
C THR A 335 -21.47 -14.77 1.73
N VAL A 336 -20.96 -16.01 1.73
CA VAL A 336 -20.69 -16.76 0.48
C VAL A 336 -22.00 -17.20 -0.20
N GLY A 337 -22.98 -17.64 0.56
CA GLY A 337 -24.28 -18.10 0.03
C GLY A 337 -25.16 -16.97 -0.51
N SER A 338 -25.06 -15.78 0.08
CA SER A 338 -25.84 -14.60 -0.32
C SER A 338 -25.02 -13.31 -0.12
N PRO A 339 -24.04 -13.03 -1.01
CA PRO A 339 -23.21 -11.84 -0.89
C PRO A 339 -24.04 -10.57 -1.10
N ASP A 340 -23.81 -9.57 -0.25
CA ASP A 340 -24.42 -8.24 -0.38
C ASP A 340 -23.77 -7.46 -1.52
N LYS A 341 -24.30 -7.65 -2.72
CA LYS A 341 -23.81 -7.00 -3.94
C LYS A 341 -24.04 -5.49 -3.92
N GLU A 342 -25.11 -5.02 -3.30
CA GLU A 342 -25.45 -3.60 -3.23
C GLU A 342 -24.44 -2.85 -2.34
N LYS A 343 -24.17 -3.39 -1.15
CA LYS A 343 -23.18 -2.85 -0.23
C LYS A 343 -21.77 -2.83 -0.85
N THR A 344 -21.40 -3.91 -1.54
CA THR A 344 -20.10 -3.99 -2.28
C THR A 344 -20.05 -2.98 -3.43
N ALA A 345 -21.12 -2.85 -4.22
CA ALA A 345 -21.18 -1.88 -5.32
C ALA A 345 -21.08 -0.43 -4.82
N LYS A 346 -21.79 -0.11 -3.74
CA LYS A 346 -21.69 1.20 -3.09
C LYS A 346 -20.25 1.49 -2.64
N PHE A 347 -19.62 0.53 -1.96
CA PHE A 347 -18.23 0.67 -1.53
C PHE A 347 -17.27 0.89 -2.71
N LYS A 348 -17.43 0.14 -3.80
CA LYS A 348 -16.63 0.31 -5.02
C LYS A 348 -16.84 1.70 -5.62
N ALA A 349 -18.07 2.18 -5.71
CA ALA A 349 -18.39 3.52 -6.22
C ALA A 349 -17.74 4.61 -5.35
N ASP A 350 -17.82 4.48 -4.04
CA ASP A 350 -17.29 5.47 -3.09
C ASP A 350 -15.76 5.48 -3.03
N GLN A 351 -15.11 4.33 -3.08
CA GLN A 351 -13.70 4.19 -2.78
C GLN A 351 -12.81 3.86 -4.00
N LEU A 352 -13.37 3.30 -5.06
CA LEU A 352 -12.62 2.61 -6.13
C LEU A 352 -13.07 3.02 -7.54
N SER A 353 -13.92 4.05 -7.69
CA SER A 353 -14.55 4.39 -8.97
C SER A 353 -13.55 4.69 -10.11
N ALA A 354 -12.32 5.07 -9.79
CA ALA A 354 -11.25 5.28 -10.76
C ALA A 354 -10.33 4.06 -10.97
N CYS A 355 -10.59 2.93 -10.27
CA CYS A 355 -9.85 1.67 -10.46
C CYS A 355 -10.63 0.79 -11.47
N ASP A 356 -10.57 1.11 -12.74
CA ASP A 356 -11.34 0.50 -13.84
C ASP A 356 -10.46 -0.26 -14.88
N GLY A 357 -9.17 -0.49 -14.54
CA GLY A 357 -8.21 -1.16 -15.41
C GLY A 357 -7.35 -0.23 -16.27
N HIS A 358 -7.53 1.09 -16.17
CA HIS A 358 -6.83 2.10 -16.97
C HIS A 358 -6.04 3.11 -16.14
N SER A 359 -5.75 2.80 -14.89
CA SER A 359 -5.06 3.72 -13.96
C SER A 359 -3.66 4.08 -14.42
N ALA A 360 -2.88 3.09 -14.84
CA ALA A 360 -1.51 3.28 -15.32
C ALA A 360 -1.47 4.14 -16.59
N GLU A 361 -2.41 3.93 -17.52
CA GLU A 361 -2.54 4.68 -18.76
C GLU A 361 -2.87 6.16 -18.47
N ARG A 362 -3.87 6.43 -17.60
CA ARG A 362 -4.25 7.79 -17.22
C ARG A 362 -3.08 8.57 -16.63
N ILE A 363 -2.35 7.95 -15.71
CA ILE A 363 -1.16 8.58 -15.11
C ILE A 363 -0.07 8.79 -16.17
N ALA A 364 0.18 7.82 -17.04
CA ALA A 364 1.15 7.95 -18.12
C ALA A 364 0.79 9.09 -19.08
N ASN A 365 -0.49 9.30 -19.39
CA ASN A 365 -0.93 10.39 -20.26
C ASN A 365 -0.67 11.77 -19.63
N ILE A 366 -0.98 11.96 -18.34
CA ILE A 366 -0.64 13.19 -17.60
C ILE A 366 0.88 13.44 -17.61
N ILE A 367 1.67 12.40 -17.40
CA ILE A 367 3.13 12.51 -17.44
C ILE A 367 3.62 12.94 -18.82
N LYS A 368 3.03 12.42 -19.90
CA LYS A 368 3.37 12.80 -21.30
C LYS A 368 3.05 14.27 -21.58
N GLU A 369 1.92 14.78 -21.07
CA GLU A 369 1.55 16.18 -21.19
C GLU A 369 2.56 17.12 -20.50
N TRP A 370 3.19 16.65 -19.43
CA TRP A 370 4.20 17.43 -18.70
C TRP A 370 5.59 17.38 -19.32
N LEU A 371 5.88 16.45 -20.23
CA LEU A 371 7.15 16.32 -20.94
C LEU A 371 7.22 17.20 -22.20
#